data_8d1ad52eeea22f3ccc6a0b640fcb09c8
#
_entry.id   8d1ad52eeea22f3ccc6a0b640fcb09c8
#
_cell.length_a   1.000
_cell.length_b   1.000
_cell.length_c   1.000
_cell.angle_alpha   90.00
_cell.angle_beta   90.00
_cell.angle_gamma   90.00
#
_symmetry.space_group_name_H-M   'P 1'
#
loop_
_entity.id
_entity.type
_entity.pdbx_description
1 polymer ?
#
loop_
_entity_poly.entity_id
_entity_poly.type
_entity_poly.pdbx_seq_one_letter_code
_entity_poly.pdbx_strand_id
1 'polypeptide(L)'
;TAYEIPLRLVGSEMCIRDRFGSYGFNTKLDSFNDEMKFFAKMSILDWCGVAYAAKQEPVSKIVSEMVKEENGVNQARVISTGYNVSSRGAALANGATGHALDYDDTHFLFVGHPTSSALPTALALGEELELSIEDLLLAYMSGVEVSTRIGHILGYSHYNAGFHQTATSGSFGATIVASKLLNLSEDQTINALGLVSTRASGIKSQFGTMGKPYHAGMAASNGIEAAKLSKLGFVSREDGIECDQGFFQTHGWDKKTPTRAVENLGTDFLFPEIKYKFHACCHGLHSFLEALEELKQENNFN
;
A
#
# COMPACT_ATOMS: atom_id res chain seq x y z
N THR A 1 -30.84 -9.63 -17.84
CA THR A 1 -30.82 -10.61 -16.71
C THR A 1 -30.36 -9.85 -15.49
N ALA A 2 -31.31 -9.55 -14.57
CA ALA A 2 -31.02 -8.93 -13.29
C ALA A 2 -30.12 -9.89 -12.50
N TYR A 3 -28.96 -9.41 -12.08
CA TYR A 3 -28.20 -10.06 -11.04
C TYR A 3 -29.02 -9.88 -9.75
N GLU A 4 -29.58 -10.97 -9.24
CA GLU A 4 -30.14 -10.98 -7.90
C GLU A 4 -28.98 -10.73 -6.93
N ILE A 5 -29.01 -9.59 -6.24
CA ILE A 5 -28.12 -9.26 -5.13
C ILE A 5 -28.52 -10.21 -4.00
N PRO A 6 -27.63 -11.09 -3.51
CA PRO A 6 -27.94 -11.90 -2.35
C PRO A 6 -28.28 -10.97 -1.19
N LEU A 7 -29.43 -11.19 -0.57
CA LEU A 7 -29.85 -10.51 0.64
C LEU A 7 -28.71 -10.55 1.67
N ARG A 8 -28.30 -9.40 2.19
CA ARG A 8 -27.45 -9.28 3.38
C ARG A 8 -27.93 -10.32 4.39
N LEU A 9 -27.04 -11.21 4.81
CA LEU A 9 -27.30 -12.10 5.94
C LEU A 9 -27.61 -11.22 7.17
N VAL A 10 -28.88 -11.17 7.51
CA VAL A 10 -29.38 -10.49 8.72
C VAL A 10 -28.96 -11.35 9.89
N GLY A 11 -27.96 -10.89 10.64
CA GLY A 11 -27.53 -11.49 11.90
C GLY A 11 -26.19 -12.18 11.82
N SER A 12 -25.17 -11.45 12.14
CA SER A 12 -23.80 -11.76 12.55
C SER A 12 -22.77 -10.98 11.73
N GLU A 13 -21.73 -10.63 12.38
CA GLU A 13 -20.45 -10.05 12.00
C GLU A 13 -20.30 -9.53 10.55
N MET A 14 -20.14 -8.23 10.45
CA MET A 14 -19.74 -7.53 9.21
C MET A 14 -18.53 -8.22 8.59
N CYS A 15 -18.54 -8.49 7.29
CA CYS A 15 -17.44 -9.17 6.60
C CYS A 15 -16.14 -8.37 6.70
N ILE A 16 -15.00 -9.01 6.49
CA ILE A 16 -13.67 -8.37 6.63
C ILE A 16 -13.55 -7.16 5.72
N ARG A 17 -14.00 -7.28 4.48
CA ARG A 17 -14.01 -6.17 3.51
C ARG A 17 -14.80 -4.97 4.02
N ASP A 18 -16.00 -5.20 4.54
CA ASP A 18 -16.89 -4.15 5.02
C ASP A 18 -16.30 -3.45 6.25
N ARG A 19 -15.67 -4.21 7.16
CA ARG A 19 -14.95 -3.65 8.31
C ARG A 19 -13.84 -2.69 7.87
N PHE A 20 -13.02 -3.08 6.89
CA PHE A 20 -11.94 -2.22 6.40
C PHE A 20 -12.46 -1.04 5.59
N GLY A 21 -13.54 -1.20 4.82
CA GLY A 21 -14.19 -0.13 4.09
C GLY A 21 -14.82 0.90 5.02
N SER A 22 -15.57 0.44 6.02
CA SER A 22 -16.16 1.28 7.06
C SER A 22 -15.09 2.02 7.88
N TYR A 23 -14.02 1.33 8.30
CA TYR A 23 -12.87 1.96 8.95
C TYR A 23 -12.26 3.03 8.04
N GLY A 24 -11.96 2.71 6.79
CA GLY A 24 -11.40 3.64 5.82
C GLY A 24 -12.26 4.88 5.64
N PHE A 25 -13.57 4.73 5.57
CA PHE A 25 -14.52 5.84 5.47
C PHE A 25 -14.60 6.69 6.75
N ASN A 26 -14.81 6.05 7.91
CA ASN A 26 -15.14 6.73 9.17
C ASN A 26 -13.94 7.30 9.93
N THR A 27 -12.71 6.81 9.68
CA THR A 27 -11.50 7.25 10.40
C THR A 27 -11.24 8.73 10.17
N LYS A 28 -10.92 9.44 11.26
CA LYS A 28 -10.59 10.87 11.28
C LYS A 28 -9.16 11.08 11.78
N LEU A 29 -8.57 12.25 11.49
CA LEU A 29 -7.20 12.55 11.91
C LEU A 29 -7.03 12.53 13.44
N ASP A 30 -8.07 12.87 14.18
CA ASP A 30 -8.08 12.85 15.65
C ASP A 30 -8.12 11.43 16.24
N SER A 31 -8.39 10.41 15.42
CA SER A 31 -8.24 9.01 15.83
C SER A 31 -6.78 8.62 16.06
N PHE A 32 -5.84 9.35 15.46
CA PHE A 32 -4.40 9.14 15.60
C PHE A 32 -3.82 10.13 16.61
N ASN A 33 -3.06 9.63 17.57
CA ASN A 33 -2.37 10.48 18.54
C ASN A 33 -1.16 11.20 17.90
N ASP A 34 -0.54 12.11 18.65
CA ASP A 34 0.57 12.93 18.14
C ASP A 34 1.83 12.12 17.82
N GLU A 35 2.09 11.04 18.55
CA GLU A 35 3.19 10.12 18.29
C GLU A 35 3.00 9.41 16.94
N MET A 36 1.80 8.91 16.65
CA MET A 36 1.47 8.30 15.35
C MET A 36 1.62 9.30 14.20
N LYS A 37 1.16 10.53 14.39
CA LYS A 37 1.34 11.61 13.40
C LYS A 37 2.81 11.96 13.19
N PHE A 38 3.62 11.89 14.25
CA PHE A 38 5.07 12.06 14.14
C PHE A 38 5.69 10.92 13.32
N PHE A 39 5.38 9.66 13.60
CA PHE A 39 5.85 8.52 12.79
C PHE A 39 5.42 8.65 11.32
N ALA A 40 4.18 9.10 11.04
CA ALA A 40 3.74 9.34 9.68
C ALA A 40 4.61 10.37 8.94
N LYS A 41 4.96 11.47 9.61
CA LYS A 41 5.86 12.50 9.05
C LYS A 41 7.26 11.94 8.82
N MET A 42 7.77 11.10 9.72
CA MET A 42 9.07 10.44 9.55
C MET A 42 9.07 9.49 8.37
N SER A 43 8.01 8.67 8.20
CA SER A 43 7.88 7.78 7.03
C SER A 43 7.81 8.54 5.71
N ILE A 44 7.11 9.67 5.70
CA ILE A 44 7.05 10.55 4.52
C ILE A 44 8.44 11.10 4.20
N LEU A 45 9.17 11.59 5.20
CA LEU A 45 10.53 12.11 5.03
C LEU A 45 11.50 11.05 4.54
N ASP A 46 11.48 9.86 5.16
CA ASP A 46 12.27 8.70 4.78
C ASP A 46 12.02 8.32 3.31
N TRP A 47 10.76 8.09 2.96
CA TRP A 47 10.39 7.72 1.60
C TRP A 47 10.76 8.79 0.56
N CYS A 48 10.56 10.07 0.87
CA CYS A 48 10.95 11.18 -0.01
C CYS A 48 12.46 11.19 -0.24
N GLY A 49 13.25 10.95 0.80
CA GLY A 49 14.71 10.82 0.71
C GLY A 49 15.13 9.67 -0.19
N VAL A 50 14.52 8.49 -0.01
CA VAL A 50 14.77 7.29 -0.82
C VAL A 50 14.37 7.53 -2.28
N ALA A 51 13.18 8.08 -2.54
CA ALA A 51 12.71 8.39 -3.88
C ALA A 51 13.61 9.41 -4.60
N TYR A 52 14.08 10.43 -3.87
CA TYR A 52 15.02 11.40 -4.43
C TYR A 52 16.37 10.77 -4.80
N ALA A 53 16.90 9.90 -3.94
CA ALA A 53 18.13 9.16 -4.21
C ALA A 53 17.98 8.22 -5.42
N ALA A 54 16.81 7.60 -5.57
CA ALA A 54 16.52 6.62 -6.61
C ALA A 54 16.14 7.22 -7.98
N LYS A 55 16.04 8.54 -8.11
CA LYS A 55 15.56 9.19 -9.36
C LYS A 55 16.33 8.85 -10.63
N GLN A 56 17.59 8.43 -10.49
CA GLN A 56 18.45 8.06 -11.64
C GLN A 56 18.48 6.56 -11.91
N GLU A 57 17.84 5.75 -11.07
CA GLU A 57 17.78 4.31 -11.28
C GLU A 57 17.08 3.94 -12.60
N PRO A 58 17.49 2.86 -13.26
CA PRO A 58 16.92 2.46 -14.55
C PRO A 58 15.40 2.30 -14.52
N VAL A 59 14.85 1.68 -13.48
CA VAL A 59 13.39 1.49 -13.34
C VAL A 59 12.67 2.83 -13.25
N SER A 60 13.24 3.81 -12.53
CA SER A 60 12.66 5.15 -12.38
C SER A 60 12.55 5.87 -13.71
N LYS A 61 13.61 5.78 -14.54
CA LYS A 61 13.65 6.39 -15.89
C LYS A 61 12.66 5.71 -16.84
N ILE A 62 12.68 4.38 -16.88
CA ILE A 62 11.86 3.59 -17.81
C ILE A 62 10.36 3.79 -17.53
N VAL A 63 9.96 3.67 -16.27
CA VAL A 63 8.54 3.84 -15.90
C VAL A 63 8.10 5.29 -16.10
N SER A 64 8.96 6.27 -15.79
CA SER A 64 8.65 7.69 -16.02
C SER A 64 8.47 8.03 -17.50
N GLU A 65 9.28 7.46 -18.37
CA GLU A 65 9.13 7.66 -19.83
C GLU A 65 7.84 7.00 -20.34
N MET A 66 7.55 5.77 -19.92
CA MET A 66 6.32 5.07 -20.29
C MET A 66 5.06 5.90 -19.93
N VAL A 67 4.95 6.39 -18.69
CA VAL A 67 3.75 7.16 -18.28
C VAL A 67 3.68 8.54 -18.96
N LYS A 68 4.82 9.09 -19.39
CA LYS A 68 4.86 10.31 -20.18
C LYS A 68 4.36 10.08 -21.60
N GLU A 69 4.73 8.96 -22.23
CA GLU A 69 4.28 8.57 -23.58
C GLU A 69 2.76 8.32 -23.63
N GLU A 70 2.13 7.92 -22.52
CA GLU A 70 0.68 7.81 -22.43
C GLU A 70 -0.06 9.15 -22.69
N ASN A 71 0.65 10.27 -22.57
CA ASN A 71 0.17 11.63 -22.85
C ASN A 71 -1.19 11.95 -22.21
N GLY A 72 -1.35 11.54 -20.95
CA GLY A 72 -2.56 11.78 -20.17
C GLY A 72 -2.68 13.22 -19.69
N VAL A 73 -3.75 13.50 -18.95
CA VAL A 73 -3.99 14.82 -18.33
C VAL A 73 -2.89 15.12 -17.30
N ASN A 74 -2.37 16.35 -17.29
CA ASN A 74 -1.32 16.81 -16.38
C ASN A 74 -1.87 17.08 -14.97
N GLN A 75 -1.96 16.05 -14.14
CA GLN A 75 -2.58 16.08 -12.82
C GLN A 75 -1.60 16.03 -11.66
N ALA A 76 -0.50 15.28 -11.81
CA ALA A 76 0.45 15.05 -10.72
C ALA A 76 1.87 14.87 -11.23
N ARG A 77 2.84 15.23 -10.40
CA ARG A 77 4.27 15.26 -10.72
C ARG A 77 4.94 13.90 -10.58
N VAL A 78 5.78 13.58 -11.55
CA VAL A 78 6.73 12.47 -11.47
C VAL A 78 8.03 12.97 -10.84
N ILE A 79 8.41 12.43 -9.68
CA ILE A 79 9.55 12.88 -8.85
C ILE A 79 10.87 12.79 -9.60
N SER A 80 11.08 11.73 -10.38
CA SER A 80 12.34 11.48 -11.08
C SER A 80 12.62 12.47 -12.21
N THR A 81 11.58 13.02 -12.84
CA THR A 81 11.68 13.86 -14.05
C THR A 81 11.12 15.27 -13.88
N GLY A 82 10.21 15.49 -12.94
CA GLY A 82 9.49 16.75 -12.74
C GLY A 82 8.34 16.97 -13.73
N TYR A 83 8.05 16.06 -14.65
CA TYR A 83 6.90 16.14 -15.55
C TYR A 83 5.58 15.88 -14.81
N ASN A 84 4.52 16.53 -15.24
CA ASN A 84 3.17 16.20 -14.82
C ASN A 84 2.56 15.18 -15.80
N VAL A 85 1.90 14.18 -15.23
CA VAL A 85 1.18 13.14 -15.96
C VAL A 85 -0.18 12.88 -15.25
N SER A 86 -0.96 11.89 -15.68
CA SER A 86 -2.15 11.50 -14.94
C SER A 86 -1.77 11.08 -13.49
N SER A 87 -2.64 11.33 -12.52
CA SER A 87 -2.40 10.93 -11.13
C SER A 87 -2.09 9.44 -11.00
N ARG A 88 -2.75 8.60 -11.79
CA ARG A 88 -2.48 7.16 -11.86
C ARG A 88 -1.07 6.86 -12.38
N GLY A 89 -0.64 7.55 -13.43
CA GLY A 89 0.72 7.44 -13.98
C GLY A 89 1.77 7.97 -13.00
N ALA A 90 1.53 9.10 -12.34
CA ALA A 90 2.43 9.65 -11.33
C ALA A 90 2.59 8.68 -10.13
N ALA A 91 1.49 8.10 -9.63
CA ALA A 91 1.55 7.11 -8.57
C ALA A 91 2.34 5.87 -8.97
N LEU A 92 2.18 5.37 -10.20
CA LEU A 92 2.95 4.26 -10.75
C LEU A 92 4.45 4.58 -10.76
N ALA A 93 4.83 5.70 -11.37
CA ALA A 93 6.23 6.08 -11.52
C ALA A 93 6.90 6.39 -10.16
N ASN A 94 6.21 7.12 -9.29
CA ASN A 94 6.72 7.51 -7.98
C ASN A 94 6.84 6.31 -7.04
N GLY A 95 5.87 5.38 -7.04
CA GLY A 95 5.93 4.16 -6.24
C GLY A 95 7.08 3.25 -6.67
N ALA A 96 7.28 3.08 -7.99
CA ALA A 96 8.42 2.34 -8.51
C ALA A 96 9.75 3.01 -8.16
N THR A 97 9.82 4.34 -8.20
CA THR A 97 11.01 5.12 -7.82
C THR A 97 11.31 5.00 -6.33
N GLY A 98 10.31 5.18 -5.47
CA GLY A 98 10.48 5.11 -4.01
C GLY A 98 10.89 3.74 -3.49
N HIS A 99 10.68 2.68 -4.26
CA HIS A 99 11.07 1.31 -3.91
C HIS A 99 12.32 0.79 -4.67
N ALA A 100 12.92 1.61 -5.53
CA ALA A 100 13.98 1.17 -6.44
C ALA A 100 15.28 0.74 -5.75
N LEU A 101 15.63 1.37 -4.64
CA LEU A 101 16.84 1.07 -3.85
C LEU A 101 16.60 0.05 -2.72
N ASP A 102 15.36 -0.32 -2.45
CA ASP A 102 15.00 -1.15 -1.28
C ASP A 102 15.47 -0.55 0.06
N TYR A 103 15.46 0.79 0.17
CA TYR A 103 15.85 1.53 1.39
C TYR A 103 14.65 2.03 2.18
N ASP A 104 13.46 1.99 1.57
CA ASP A 104 12.18 2.36 2.14
C ASP A 104 11.80 1.49 3.34
N ASP A 105 10.92 2.04 4.17
CA ASP A 105 10.46 1.41 5.42
C ASP A 105 9.89 0.00 5.23
N THR A 106 9.79 -0.72 6.35
CA THR A 106 9.21 -2.07 6.38
C THR A 106 8.24 -2.21 7.54
N HIS A 107 7.36 -3.20 7.44
CA HIS A 107 6.48 -3.60 8.54
C HIS A 107 6.39 -5.13 8.61
N PHE A 108 6.74 -5.72 9.77
CA PHE A 108 6.89 -7.17 9.87
C PHE A 108 5.56 -7.94 9.82
N LEU A 109 4.47 -7.36 10.32
CA LEU A 109 3.15 -7.98 10.17
C LEU A 109 2.63 -7.86 8.73
N PHE A 110 3.00 -6.79 8.03
CA PHE A 110 2.71 -6.62 6.60
C PHE A 110 3.63 -7.46 5.71
N VAL A 111 4.81 -7.83 6.20
CA VAL A 111 5.88 -8.55 5.44
C VAL A 111 6.23 -7.82 4.15
N GLY A 112 6.43 -6.51 4.22
CA GLY A 112 6.68 -5.66 3.04
C GLY A 112 6.88 -4.19 3.40
N HIS A 113 6.69 -3.32 2.40
CA HIS A 113 7.03 -1.90 2.43
C HIS A 113 5.75 -1.05 2.26
N PRO A 114 5.04 -0.74 3.36
CA PRO A 114 3.69 -0.15 3.28
C PRO A 114 3.67 1.26 2.71
N THR A 115 4.69 2.08 3.01
CA THR A 115 4.75 3.47 2.56
C THR A 115 4.88 3.57 1.04
N SER A 116 5.59 2.63 0.39
CA SER A 116 5.88 2.69 -1.04
C SER A 116 4.67 2.48 -1.96
N SER A 117 3.54 2.02 -1.45
CA SER A 117 2.27 1.98 -2.18
C SER A 117 1.29 3.08 -1.73
N ALA A 118 1.24 3.37 -0.43
CA ALA A 118 0.29 4.32 0.13
C ALA A 118 0.66 5.78 -0.16
N LEU A 119 1.92 6.17 0.06
CA LEU A 119 2.35 7.56 -0.08
C LEU A 119 2.34 8.06 -1.54
N PRO A 120 2.81 7.31 -2.56
CA PRO A 120 2.68 7.76 -3.96
C PRO A 120 1.24 8.01 -4.38
N THR A 121 0.30 7.20 -3.88
CA THR A 121 -1.14 7.40 -4.07
C THR A 121 -1.61 8.71 -3.44
N ALA A 122 -1.20 8.98 -2.19
CA ALA A 122 -1.56 10.19 -1.47
C ALA A 122 -1.01 11.44 -2.17
N LEU A 123 0.26 11.43 -2.57
CA LEU A 123 0.89 12.55 -3.25
C LEU A 123 0.24 12.84 -4.61
N ALA A 124 0.00 11.80 -5.41
CA ALA A 124 -0.58 11.97 -6.74
C ALA A 124 -2.01 12.54 -6.70
N LEU A 125 -2.85 12.04 -5.80
CA LEU A 125 -4.22 12.57 -5.64
C LEU A 125 -4.22 13.90 -4.88
N GLY A 126 -3.29 14.12 -3.96
CA GLY A 126 -3.12 15.40 -3.28
C GLY A 126 -2.81 16.53 -4.25
N GLU A 127 -1.94 16.31 -5.24
CA GLU A 127 -1.66 17.27 -6.31
C GLU A 127 -2.86 17.42 -7.27
N GLU A 128 -3.47 16.31 -7.73
CA GLU A 128 -4.63 16.36 -8.63
C GLU A 128 -5.80 17.18 -8.05
N LEU A 129 -6.02 17.08 -6.73
CA LEU A 129 -7.18 17.63 -6.04
C LEU A 129 -6.85 18.87 -5.19
N GLU A 130 -5.60 19.33 -5.18
CA GLU A 130 -5.11 20.46 -4.41
C GLU A 130 -5.43 20.36 -2.89
N LEU A 131 -5.20 19.17 -2.31
CA LEU A 131 -5.58 18.86 -0.93
C LEU A 131 -4.53 19.33 0.09
N SER A 132 -4.97 19.47 1.34
CA SER A 132 -4.11 19.82 2.46
C SER A 132 -3.18 18.68 2.87
N ILE A 133 -2.11 19.01 3.61
CA ILE A 133 -1.20 18.00 4.17
C ILE A 133 -1.90 17.15 5.24
N GLU A 134 -2.88 17.70 5.94
CA GLU A 134 -3.70 17.00 6.91
C GLU A 134 -4.55 15.93 6.24
N ASP A 135 -5.13 16.22 5.07
CA ASP A 135 -5.88 15.24 4.28
C ASP A 135 -4.98 14.10 3.81
N LEU A 136 -3.76 14.44 3.34
CA LEU A 136 -2.77 13.46 2.91
C LEU A 136 -2.33 12.57 4.08
N LEU A 137 -2.04 13.14 5.24
CA LEU A 137 -1.65 12.41 6.45
C LEU A 137 -2.74 11.43 6.88
N LEU A 138 -3.99 11.90 6.97
CA LEU A 138 -5.13 11.06 7.33
C LEU A 138 -5.28 9.88 6.37
N ALA A 139 -5.27 10.15 5.07
CA ALA A 139 -5.44 9.13 4.05
C ALA A 139 -4.28 8.12 4.08
N TYR A 140 -3.05 8.60 4.12
CA TYR A 140 -1.83 7.79 4.19
C TYR A 140 -1.86 6.84 5.40
N MET A 141 -2.07 7.35 6.61
CA MET A 141 -2.10 6.56 7.84
C MET A 141 -3.23 5.51 7.81
N SER A 142 -4.42 5.90 7.33
CA SER A 142 -5.55 4.98 7.17
C SER A 142 -5.25 3.85 6.18
N GLY A 143 -4.58 4.17 5.07
CA GLY A 143 -4.20 3.19 4.05
C GLY A 143 -3.12 2.23 4.53
N VAL A 144 -2.09 2.72 5.22
CA VAL A 144 -1.04 1.88 5.80
C VAL A 144 -1.63 0.93 6.85
N GLU A 145 -2.53 1.42 7.69
CA GLU A 145 -3.22 0.60 8.70
C GLU A 145 -3.97 -0.57 8.05
N VAL A 146 -4.79 -0.30 7.02
CA VAL A 146 -5.56 -1.35 6.34
C VAL A 146 -4.65 -2.33 5.60
N SER A 147 -3.64 -1.84 4.88
CA SER A 147 -2.70 -2.71 4.19
C SER A 147 -1.95 -3.63 5.14
N THR A 148 -1.56 -3.12 6.31
CA THR A 148 -0.87 -3.89 7.35
C THR A 148 -1.79 -4.99 7.92
N ARG A 149 -3.05 -4.68 8.17
CA ARG A 149 -4.01 -5.66 8.67
C ARG A 149 -4.31 -6.76 7.66
N ILE A 150 -4.49 -6.42 6.39
CA ILE A 150 -4.66 -7.40 5.31
C ILE A 150 -3.40 -8.25 5.17
N GLY A 151 -2.22 -7.63 5.22
CA GLY A 151 -0.94 -8.35 5.21
C GLY A 151 -0.79 -9.30 6.40
N HIS A 152 -1.25 -8.90 7.59
CA HIS A 152 -1.25 -9.73 8.78
C HIS A 152 -2.19 -10.95 8.67
N ILE A 153 -3.35 -10.79 8.02
CA ILE A 153 -4.26 -11.92 7.71
C ILE A 153 -3.59 -12.90 6.76
N LEU A 154 -2.97 -12.41 5.70
CA LEU A 154 -2.29 -13.23 4.70
C LEU A 154 -1.02 -13.89 5.26
N GLY A 155 -0.29 -13.20 6.12
CA GLY A 155 0.87 -13.69 6.84
C GLY A 155 1.99 -14.25 5.96
N TYR A 156 2.84 -15.06 6.58
CA TYR A 156 3.95 -15.72 5.89
C TYR A 156 3.51 -16.82 4.92
N SER A 157 2.32 -17.38 5.06
CA SER A 157 1.77 -18.38 4.12
C SER A 157 1.67 -17.79 2.70
N HIS A 158 1.16 -16.58 2.58
CA HIS A 158 1.11 -15.81 1.33
C HIS A 158 2.50 -15.50 0.77
N TYR A 159 3.40 -15.01 1.62
CA TYR A 159 4.79 -14.73 1.25
C TYR A 159 5.52 -15.99 0.76
N ASN A 160 5.32 -17.12 1.44
CA ASN A 160 5.93 -18.40 1.08
C ASN A 160 5.30 -19.04 -0.18
N ALA A 161 4.03 -18.74 -0.45
CA ALA A 161 3.39 -19.11 -1.72
C ALA A 161 3.96 -18.34 -2.93
N GLY A 162 4.78 -17.33 -2.69
CA GLY A 162 5.50 -16.60 -3.74
C GLY A 162 4.96 -15.21 -4.06
N PHE A 163 4.11 -14.64 -3.22
CA PHE A 163 3.57 -13.29 -3.42
C PHE A 163 4.41 -12.21 -2.73
N HIS A 164 4.41 -11.01 -3.29
CA HIS A 164 5.04 -9.81 -2.72
C HIS A 164 3.97 -8.92 -2.08
N GLN A 165 3.92 -8.88 -0.76
CA GLN A 165 2.84 -8.19 -0.03
C GLN A 165 2.82 -6.67 -0.29
N THR A 166 3.95 -6.05 -0.56
CA THR A 166 4.01 -4.63 -1.00
C THR A 166 3.09 -4.38 -2.20
N ALA A 167 2.97 -5.35 -3.11
CA ALA A 167 2.08 -5.26 -4.26
C ALA A 167 0.65 -5.69 -3.92
N THR A 168 0.48 -6.86 -3.29
CA THR A 168 -0.83 -7.44 -3.05
C THR A 168 -1.60 -6.69 -1.97
N SER A 169 -1.17 -6.77 -0.71
CA SER A 169 -1.80 -6.05 0.40
C SER A 169 -1.68 -4.53 0.25
N GLY A 170 -0.58 -4.04 -0.34
CA GLY A 170 -0.37 -2.62 -0.61
C GLY A 170 -1.42 -2.01 -1.55
N SER A 171 -1.96 -2.79 -2.50
CA SER A 171 -3.05 -2.32 -3.37
C SER A 171 -4.32 -1.96 -2.59
N PHE A 172 -4.65 -2.70 -1.52
CA PHE A 172 -5.79 -2.38 -0.66
C PHE A 172 -5.53 -1.09 0.15
N GLY A 173 -4.33 -0.93 0.70
CA GLY A 173 -3.94 0.31 1.37
C GLY A 173 -4.03 1.53 0.45
N ALA A 174 -3.48 1.42 -0.76
CA ALA A 174 -3.59 2.46 -1.79
C ALA A 174 -5.04 2.77 -2.15
N THR A 175 -5.93 1.76 -2.15
CA THR A 175 -7.36 1.95 -2.39
C THR A 175 -8.03 2.75 -1.28
N ILE A 176 -7.70 2.51 -0.02
CA ILE A 176 -8.20 3.31 1.11
C ILE A 176 -7.71 4.75 1.01
N VAL A 177 -6.41 4.96 0.72
CA VAL A 177 -5.87 6.30 0.48
C VAL A 177 -6.67 7.02 -0.59
N ALA A 178 -6.83 6.38 -1.75
CA ALA A 178 -7.54 6.97 -2.88
C ALA A 178 -9.03 7.23 -2.57
N SER A 179 -9.70 6.31 -1.90
CA SER A 179 -11.12 6.45 -1.52
C SER A 179 -11.34 7.65 -0.60
N LYS A 180 -10.44 7.83 0.38
CA LYS A 180 -10.50 8.97 1.30
C LYS A 180 -10.31 10.30 0.56
N LEU A 181 -9.26 10.42 -0.23
CA LEU A 181 -8.93 11.67 -0.92
C LEU A 181 -9.95 12.02 -2.02
N LEU A 182 -10.55 11.02 -2.65
CA LEU A 182 -11.64 11.21 -3.63
C LEU A 182 -13.01 11.44 -2.98
N ASN A 183 -13.07 11.41 -1.63
CA ASN A 183 -14.28 11.58 -0.83
C ASN A 183 -15.40 10.60 -1.25
N LEU A 184 -15.05 9.31 -1.34
CA LEU A 184 -16.02 8.25 -1.64
C LEU A 184 -16.96 8.02 -0.46
N SER A 185 -18.19 7.59 -0.74
CA SER A 185 -19.08 7.08 0.29
C SER A 185 -18.57 5.76 0.87
N GLU A 186 -19.16 5.31 1.98
CA GLU A 186 -18.80 4.03 2.59
C GLU A 186 -19.01 2.87 1.61
N ASP A 187 -20.17 2.80 0.95
CA ASP A 187 -20.48 1.78 -0.07
C ASP A 187 -19.49 1.82 -1.25
N GLN A 188 -19.12 3.01 -1.71
CA GLN A 188 -18.10 3.16 -2.75
C GLN A 188 -16.73 2.69 -2.30
N THR A 189 -16.34 2.97 -1.05
CA THR A 189 -15.06 2.52 -0.47
C THR A 189 -15.03 0.99 -0.38
N ILE A 190 -16.12 0.38 0.08
CA ILE A 190 -16.30 -1.08 0.14
C ILE A 190 -16.19 -1.70 -1.26
N ASN A 191 -16.89 -1.12 -2.25
CA ASN A 191 -16.82 -1.58 -3.64
C ASN A 191 -15.40 -1.45 -4.24
N ALA A 192 -14.69 -0.36 -3.95
CA ALA A 192 -13.32 -0.17 -4.41
C ALA A 192 -12.38 -1.24 -3.85
N LEU A 193 -12.52 -1.63 -2.56
CA LEU A 193 -11.77 -2.73 -1.96
C LEU A 193 -12.08 -4.09 -2.63
N GLY A 194 -13.35 -4.35 -2.93
CA GLY A 194 -13.74 -5.54 -3.68
C GLY A 194 -13.14 -5.57 -5.09
N LEU A 195 -13.14 -4.43 -5.78
CA LEU A 195 -12.59 -4.32 -7.13
C LEU A 195 -11.08 -4.49 -7.16
N VAL A 196 -10.35 -3.87 -6.22
CA VAL A 196 -8.87 -3.95 -6.23
C VAL A 196 -8.36 -5.37 -5.99
N SER A 197 -9.14 -6.25 -5.37
CA SER A 197 -8.75 -7.65 -5.16
C SER A 197 -8.39 -8.36 -6.47
N THR A 198 -9.05 -8.02 -7.57
CA THR A 198 -8.74 -8.58 -8.90
C THR A 198 -7.50 -7.95 -9.57
N ARG A 199 -6.95 -6.88 -8.98
CA ARG A 199 -5.77 -6.15 -9.47
C ARG A 199 -4.56 -6.35 -8.56
N ALA A 200 -4.76 -6.79 -7.33
CA ALA A 200 -3.73 -6.97 -6.30
C ALA A 200 -2.85 -8.18 -6.62
N SER A 201 -1.78 -7.95 -7.36
CA SER A 201 -0.85 -8.96 -7.86
C SER A 201 0.60 -8.53 -7.68
N GLY A 202 1.52 -9.47 -7.78
CA GLY A 202 2.96 -9.27 -7.68
C GLY A 202 3.63 -10.50 -7.09
N ILE A 203 4.65 -11.03 -7.75
CA ILE A 203 5.27 -12.31 -7.40
C ILE A 203 6.75 -12.16 -7.08
N LYS A 204 7.21 -12.91 -6.11
CA LYS A 204 8.60 -12.88 -5.60
C LYS A 204 9.65 -13.34 -6.61
N SER A 205 9.25 -14.04 -7.67
CA SER A 205 10.16 -14.40 -8.76
C SER A 205 10.77 -13.18 -9.44
N GLN A 206 10.21 -11.99 -9.24
CA GLN A 206 10.75 -10.72 -9.73
C GLN A 206 11.75 -10.06 -8.77
N PHE A 207 12.02 -10.65 -7.62
CA PHE A 207 13.04 -10.12 -6.70
C PHE A 207 14.42 -10.16 -7.36
N GLY A 208 15.22 -9.10 -7.14
CA GLY A 208 16.49 -8.90 -7.81
C GLY A 208 16.39 -8.31 -9.22
N THR A 209 15.19 -8.00 -9.70
CA THR A 209 14.96 -7.32 -10.98
C THR A 209 14.22 -5.99 -10.79
N MET A 210 14.07 -5.20 -11.85
CA MET A 210 13.25 -3.99 -11.86
C MET A 210 11.74 -4.29 -11.60
N GLY A 211 11.31 -5.54 -11.70
CA GLY A 211 9.95 -5.97 -11.40
C GLY A 211 9.59 -5.78 -9.93
N LYS A 212 10.54 -5.96 -8.99
CA LYS A 212 10.26 -5.76 -7.56
C LYS A 212 9.83 -4.31 -7.25
N PRO A 213 10.61 -3.27 -7.55
CA PRO A 213 10.16 -1.89 -7.30
C PRO A 213 8.93 -1.49 -8.12
N TYR A 214 8.77 -1.99 -9.34
CA TYR A 214 7.57 -1.78 -10.14
C TYR A 214 6.29 -2.22 -9.43
N HIS A 215 6.33 -3.28 -8.59
CA HIS A 215 5.19 -3.75 -7.81
C HIS A 215 4.60 -2.67 -6.89
N ALA A 216 5.43 -1.83 -6.25
CA ALA A 216 4.95 -0.76 -5.38
C ALA A 216 4.19 0.32 -6.17
N GLY A 217 4.72 0.71 -7.33
CA GLY A 217 4.04 1.64 -8.23
C GLY A 217 2.74 1.08 -8.78
N MET A 218 2.75 -0.19 -9.17
CA MET A 218 1.55 -0.90 -9.63
C MET A 218 0.45 -0.91 -8.56
N ALA A 219 0.81 -1.20 -7.31
CA ALA A 219 -0.14 -1.16 -6.19
C ALA A 219 -0.76 0.23 -6.01
N ALA A 220 0.05 1.28 -6.04
CA ALA A 220 -0.40 2.66 -5.94
C ALA A 220 -1.37 3.04 -7.08
N SER A 221 -1.01 2.71 -8.32
CA SER A 221 -1.83 2.93 -9.52
C SER A 221 -3.15 2.17 -9.47
N ASN A 222 -3.14 0.89 -9.02
CA ASN A 222 -4.32 0.05 -8.88
C ASN A 222 -5.32 0.63 -7.88
N GLY A 223 -4.83 1.17 -6.76
CA GLY A 223 -5.68 1.82 -5.75
C GLY A 223 -6.44 3.02 -6.32
N ILE A 224 -5.75 3.89 -7.06
CA ILE A 224 -6.39 5.04 -7.72
C ILE A 224 -7.43 4.58 -8.74
N GLU A 225 -7.11 3.58 -9.56
CA GLU A 225 -8.02 3.04 -10.57
C GLU A 225 -9.29 2.47 -9.92
N ALA A 226 -9.14 1.63 -8.90
CA ALA A 226 -10.26 1.01 -8.21
C ALA A 226 -11.19 2.06 -7.56
N ALA A 227 -10.62 3.06 -6.90
CA ALA A 227 -11.38 4.14 -6.28
C ALA A 227 -12.10 5.01 -7.32
N LYS A 228 -11.42 5.40 -8.41
CA LYS A 228 -12.05 6.19 -9.49
C LYS A 228 -13.18 5.43 -10.18
N LEU A 229 -13.01 4.13 -10.44
CA LEU A 229 -14.08 3.29 -11.02
C LEU A 229 -15.27 3.18 -10.07
N SER A 230 -15.04 2.95 -8.78
CA SER A 230 -16.10 2.88 -7.79
C SER A 230 -16.85 4.22 -7.66
N LYS A 231 -16.14 5.35 -7.74
CA LYS A 231 -16.74 6.69 -7.76
C LYS A 231 -17.73 6.86 -8.93
N LEU A 232 -17.45 6.22 -10.06
CA LEU A 232 -18.31 6.23 -11.25
C LEU A 232 -19.46 5.22 -11.18
N GLY A 233 -19.59 4.47 -10.08
CA GLY A 233 -20.67 3.51 -9.88
C GLY A 233 -20.34 2.07 -10.27
N PHE A 234 -19.03 1.73 -10.43
CA PHE A 234 -18.63 0.35 -10.64
C PHE A 234 -18.93 -0.48 -9.40
N VAL A 235 -19.58 -1.62 -9.56
CA VAL A 235 -19.98 -2.53 -8.50
C VAL A 235 -19.10 -3.78 -8.53
N SER A 236 -18.54 -4.15 -7.38
CA SER A 236 -17.79 -5.38 -7.16
C SER A 236 -18.61 -6.39 -6.35
N ARG A 237 -18.14 -7.63 -6.32
CA ARG A 237 -18.74 -8.67 -5.47
C ARG A 237 -18.60 -8.32 -3.98
N GLU A 238 -19.67 -8.47 -3.21
CA GLU A 238 -19.72 -8.07 -1.80
C GLU A 238 -18.72 -8.82 -0.89
N ASP A 239 -18.53 -10.13 -1.09
CA ASP A 239 -17.64 -10.99 -0.29
C ASP A 239 -16.36 -11.41 -1.04
N GLY A 240 -15.97 -10.68 -2.09
CA GLY A 240 -14.91 -11.06 -3.03
C GLY A 240 -13.51 -11.20 -2.44
N ILE A 241 -13.28 -10.72 -1.22
CA ILE A 241 -11.99 -10.86 -0.53
C ILE A 241 -11.92 -12.19 0.21
N GLU A 242 -12.95 -12.53 0.99
CA GLU A 242 -12.96 -13.65 1.92
C GLU A 242 -13.76 -14.88 1.47
N CYS A 243 -14.57 -14.76 0.41
CA CYS A 243 -15.40 -15.88 -0.09
C CYS A 243 -14.57 -17.02 -0.67
N ASP A 244 -15.27 -18.10 -1.00
CA ASP A 244 -14.68 -19.18 -1.81
C ASP A 244 -14.24 -18.66 -3.17
N GLN A 245 -13.01 -19.01 -3.60
CA GLN A 245 -12.32 -18.43 -4.75
C GLN A 245 -12.06 -16.92 -4.65
N GLY A 246 -12.23 -16.32 -3.46
CA GLY A 246 -11.90 -14.93 -3.18
C GLY A 246 -10.40 -14.69 -3.04
N PHE A 247 -10.03 -13.43 -2.80
CA PHE A 247 -8.64 -13.01 -2.76
C PHE A 247 -7.80 -13.79 -1.74
N PHE A 248 -8.28 -13.95 -0.51
CA PHE A 248 -7.52 -14.65 0.52
C PHE A 248 -7.27 -16.11 0.14
N GLN A 249 -8.30 -16.83 -0.31
CA GLN A 249 -8.17 -18.24 -0.65
C GLN A 249 -7.23 -18.48 -1.84
N THR A 250 -7.31 -17.62 -2.87
CA THR A 250 -6.49 -17.75 -4.07
C THR A 250 -5.04 -17.30 -3.87
N HIS A 251 -4.76 -16.53 -2.80
CA HIS A 251 -3.45 -15.94 -2.53
C HIS A 251 -2.72 -16.58 -1.34
N GLY A 252 -2.98 -17.85 -1.06
CA GLY A 252 -2.20 -18.64 -0.12
C GLY A 252 -2.50 -18.36 1.36
N TRP A 253 -3.69 -17.85 1.68
CA TRP A 253 -4.15 -17.74 3.06
C TRP A 253 -4.29 -19.12 3.73
N ASP A 254 -3.75 -19.27 4.93
CA ASP A 254 -3.77 -20.51 5.69
C ASP A 254 -5.06 -20.74 6.50
N LYS A 255 -6.10 -19.93 6.24
CA LYS A 255 -7.40 -19.90 6.92
C LYS A 255 -7.32 -19.47 8.40
N LYS A 256 -6.23 -18.86 8.82
CA LYS A 256 -6.09 -18.28 10.14
C LYS A 256 -6.23 -16.76 10.03
N THR A 257 -7.16 -16.21 10.77
CA THR A 257 -7.30 -14.75 10.87
C THR A 257 -6.86 -14.32 12.26
N PRO A 258 -5.70 -13.64 12.39
CA PRO A 258 -5.27 -13.14 13.69
C PRO A 258 -6.30 -12.16 14.25
N THR A 259 -6.67 -12.34 15.51
CA THR A 259 -7.64 -11.47 16.21
C THR A 259 -7.29 -10.00 16.03
N ARG A 260 -6.04 -9.63 16.26
CA ARG A 260 -5.54 -8.27 16.13
C ARG A 260 -5.68 -7.68 14.70
N ALA A 261 -5.79 -8.51 13.68
CA ALA A 261 -5.96 -8.04 12.30
C ALA A 261 -7.37 -7.53 12.00
N VAL A 262 -8.38 -7.99 12.72
CA VAL A 262 -9.80 -7.68 12.44
C VAL A 262 -10.52 -6.98 13.58
N GLU A 263 -10.00 -7.07 14.80
CA GLU A 263 -10.61 -6.44 15.97
C GLU A 263 -9.97 -5.08 16.29
N ASN A 264 -10.69 -4.27 17.07
CA ASN A 264 -10.21 -2.99 17.59
C ASN A 264 -9.71 -2.00 16.50
N LEU A 265 -10.29 -2.06 15.29
CA LEU A 265 -10.03 -1.07 14.24
C LEU A 265 -10.34 0.34 14.78
N GLY A 266 -9.38 1.25 14.63
CA GLY A 266 -9.51 2.62 15.10
C GLY A 266 -9.16 2.85 16.58
N THR A 267 -8.77 1.81 17.32
CA THR A 267 -8.33 1.91 18.72
C THR A 267 -7.02 1.21 19.03
N ASP A 268 -6.74 0.06 18.41
CA ASP A 268 -5.42 -0.60 18.43
C ASP A 268 -4.81 -0.49 17.04
N PHE A 269 -3.79 0.33 16.87
CA PHE A 269 -3.18 0.63 15.58
C PHE A 269 -1.92 -0.20 15.36
N LEU A 270 -1.80 -0.80 14.18
CA LEU A 270 -0.58 -1.48 13.73
C LEU A 270 0.40 -0.52 13.05
N PHE A 271 -0.09 0.61 12.53
CA PHE A 271 0.71 1.63 11.85
C PHE A 271 2.00 2.02 12.59
N PRO A 272 2.04 2.23 13.93
CA PRO A 272 3.25 2.66 14.62
C PRO A 272 4.37 1.62 14.66
N GLU A 273 4.11 0.38 14.24
CA GLU A 273 5.10 -0.70 14.21
C GLU A 273 5.98 -0.67 12.94
N ILE A 274 5.88 0.37 12.11
CA ILE A 274 6.79 0.62 10.98
C ILE A 274 8.24 0.65 11.46
N LYS A 275 9.13 0.05 10.67
CA LYS A 275 10.57 0.00 10.92
C LYS A 275 11.34 0.69 9.81
N TYR A 276 12.25 1.58 10.19
CA TYR A 276 13.17 2.24 9.28
C TYR A 276 14.47 1.46 9.16
N LYS A 277 15.16 1.61 8.04
CA LYS A 277 16.40 0.90 7.76
C LYS A 277 17.63 1.69 8.26
N PHE A 278 18.54 1.03 8.95
CA PHE A 278 19.83 1.56 9.37
C PHE A 278 20.92 1.31 8.31
N HIS A 279 20.78 0.23 7.55
CA HIS A 279 21.69 -0.13 6.48
C HIS A 279 21.00 0.05 5.13
N ALA A 280 21.75 0.52 4.13
CA ALA A 280 21.28 0.75 2.76
C ALA A 280 21.10 -0.56 2.00
N CYS A 281 20.20 -1.43 2.45
CA CYS A 281 19.93 -2.74 1.86
C CYS A 281 18.58 -3.32 2.31
N CYS A 282 18.23 -4.50 1.81
CA CYS A 282 17.07 -5.26 2.28
C CYS A 282 17.13 -5.48 3.80
N HIS A 283 16.03 -5.27 4.51
CA HIS A 283 15.95 -5.36 5.97
C HIS A 283 16.37 -6.75 6.51
N GLY A 284 16.12 -7.81 5.74
CA GLY A 284 16.56 -9.16 6.10
C GLY A 284 18.08 -9.36 6.20
N LEU A 285 18.90 -8.40 5.74
CA LEU A 285 20.36 -8.45 5.82
C LEU A 285 20.92 -7.70 7.03
N HIS A 286 20.11 -6.87 7.72
CA HIS A 286 20.61 -6.01 8.80
C HIS A 286 21.26 -6.79 9.92
N SER A 287 20.64 -7.85 10.43
CA SER A 287 21.22 -8.68 11.50
C SER A 287 22.52 -9.37 11.10
N PHE A 288 22.71 -9.71 9.82
CA PHE A 288 23.97 -10.24 9.33
C PHE A 288 25.07 -9.19 9.30
N LEU A 289 24.75 -7.96 8.89
CA LEU A 289 25.68 -6.84 8.88
C LEU A 289 26.10 -6.45 10.30
N GLU A 290 25.15 -6.37 11.22
CA GLU A 290 25.43 -6.08 12.64
C GLU A 290 26.30 -7.16 13.27
N ALA A 291 25.99 -8.44 13.07
CA ALA A 291 26.80 -9.55 13.54
C ALA A 291 28.23 -9.52 12.94
N LEU A 292 28.37 -9.13 11.67
CA LEU A 292 29.68 -8.98 11.03
C LEU A 292 30.48 -7.82 11.64
N GLU A 293 29.84 -6.70 11.95
CA GLU A 293 30.49 -5.57 12.62
C GLU A 293 30.95 -5.92 14.03
N GLU A 294 30.12 -6.64 14.80
CA GLU A 294 30.49 -7.14 16.12
C GLU A 294 31.74 -8.09 16.04
N LEU A 295 31.70 -9.07 15.14
CA LEU A 295 32.83 -10.00 14.93
C LEU A 295 34.07 -9.27 14.48
N LYS A 296 33.98 -8.23 13.67
CA LYS A 296 35.08 -7.40 13.23
C LYS A 296 35.72 -6.66 14.40
N GLN A 297 34.91 -6.11 15.31
CA GLN A 297 35.38 -5.41 16.50
C GLN A 297 36.05 -6.37 17.49
N GLU A 298 35.46 -7.54 17.73
CA GLU A 298 35.99 -8.54 18.67
C GLU A 298 37.32 -9.15 18.21
N ASN A 299 37.52 -9.32 16.91
CA ASN A 299 38.68 -10.04 16.36
C ASN A 299 39.70 -9.14 15.65
N ASN A 300 39.50 -7.81 15.66
CA ASN A 300 40.40 -6.85 15.01
C ASN A 300 40.62 -7.13 13.49
N PHE A 301 39.63 -7.60 12.80
CA PHE A 301 39.68 -7.77 11.33
C PHE A 301 39.68 -6.40 10.64
N ASN A 302 40.58 -6.20 9.66
CA ASN A 302 40.66 -5.01 8.82
C ASN A 302 39.80 -5.12 7.59
#